data_79ffaee15fc5300212331758c936c3d0
#
_entry.id   79ffaee15fc5300212331758c936c3d0
#
_cell.length_a   1.000
_cell.length_b   1.000
_cell.length_c   1.000
_cell.angle_alpha   90.00
_cell.angle_beta   90.00
_cell.angle_gamma   90.00
#
_symmetry.space_group_name_H-M   'P 1'
#
loop_
_entity.id
_entity.type
_entity.pdbx_description
1 polymer ?
#
loop_
_entity_poly.entity_id
_entity_poly.type
_entity_poly.pdbx_seq_one_letter_code
_entity_poly.pdbx_strand_id
1 'polypeptide(L)'
;MKKHLILTLATTVLIGLTLIGCGKKSSAASSRTVKVGILQLMDQTALTEARKGFESELAKAGYSGKRIKLDYVNAQGDQANLKTMSDRLARDKNDVNLAIATPAAQALQKADKKTPLLFTAITDPKSAGLVTNLEKPDKNATGVTDLVAVADQINLLHQTFPQAKTIGLMYNASEPNSVYQIKHAKARLKQLGLRYQIRTAATTNDVQQAAESLAKDVDALYLPADNVMAAAMPTIGKVARAHQIPVVPAASTMVKDGGTITKGINYRDLGKQTAKMVIKLLKGTAVKKLSVEKPAKVETVKNEAMLKNIKQTVHLPK
;
A
#
# COMPACT_ATOMS: atom_id res chain seq x y z
N MET A 1 -0.56 -45.85 -92.84
CA MET A 1 -0.48 -44.77 -93.88
C MET A 1 -0.44 -43.45 -93.20
N LYS A 2 0.72 -42.80 -93.14
CA LYS A 2 0.96 -41.42 -93.60
C LYS A 2 0.14 -40.37 -92.82
N LYS A 3 0.61 -39.29 -92.27
CA LYS A 3 1.86 -38.49 -92.43
C LYS A 3 1.89 -37.45 -91.31
N HIS A 4 3.00 -37.16 -90.73
CA HIS A 4 3.66 -35.89 -90.38
C HIS A 4 2.85 -34.60 -90.38
N LEU A 5 3.09 -33.76 -89.36
CA LEU A 5 3.77 -32.46 -89.48
C LEU A 5 3.92 -31.79 -88.12
N ILE A 6 5.03 -31.67 -87.61
CA ILE A 6 6.02 -30.64 -87.25
C ILE A 6 5.47 -29.21 -87.35
N LEU A 7 5.65 -28.44 -86.22
CA LEU A 7 6.30 -27.11 -86.19
C LEU A 7 5.59 -26.22 -85.15
N THR A 8 6.19 -25.70 -84.29
CA THR A 8 7.23 -24.76 -83.83
C THR A 8 6.72 -24.07 -82.55
N LEU A 9 7.40 -24.16 -81.55
CA LEU A 9 8.18 -23.16 -80.79
C LEU A 9 7.64 -21.76 -80.70
N ALA A 10 7.11 -21.34 -79.52
CA ALA A 10 7.19 -19.95 -79.07
C ALA A 10 7.31 -19.92 -77.54
N THR A 11 8.52 -19.71 -77.10
CA THR A 11 8.94 -19.43 -75.76
C THR A 11 8.39 -18.06 -75.33
N THR A 12 7.62 -18.02 -74.28
CA THR A 12 7.35 -16.74 -73.58
C THR A 12 7.63 -16.99 -72.10
N VAL A 13 8.82 -16.55 -71.67
CA VAL A 13 9.24 -16.44 -70.26
C VAL A 13 8.46 -15.33 -69.63
N LEU A 14 7.52 -15.65 -68.74
CA LEU A 14 6.87 -14.68 -67.87
C LEU A 14 7.52 -14.73 -66.51
N ILE A 15 8.46 -13.80 -66.26
CA ILE A 15 9.09 -13.59 -64.96
C ILE A 15 8.02 -13.04 -64.00
N GLY A 16 7.45 -13.95 -63.18
CA GLY A 16 6.61 -13.56 -62.07
C GLY A 16 7.49 -13.11 -60.89
N LEU A 17 7.59 -11.77 -60.68
CA LEU A 17 8.11 -11.20 -59.42
C LEU A 17 7.21 -11.61 -58.29
N THR A 18 7.60 -12.60 -57.48
CA THR A 18 7.03 -12.85 -56.19
C THR A 18 7.56 -11.80 -55.20
N LEU A 19 6.78 -10.75 -55.00
CA LEU A 19 6.93 -9.83 -53.88
C LEU A 19 6.73 -10.63 -52.58
N ILE A 20 7.84 -11.09 -51.96
CA ILE A 20 7.85 -11.56 -50.57
C ILE A 20 7.63 -10.33 -49.73
N GLY A 21 6.37 -10.00 -49.49
CA GLY A 21 5.99 -9.06 -48.45
C GLY A 21 6.38 -9.59 -47.10
N CYS A 22 7.50 -9.09 -46.54
CA CYS A 22 7.79 -9.21 -45.11
C CYS A 22 6.66 -8.53 -44.33
N GLY A 23 5.57 -9.24 -44.17
CA GLY A 23 4.55 -8.91 -43.21
C GLY A 23 5.18 -8.97 -41.81
N LYS A 24 5.62 -7.82 -41.26
CA LYS A 24 5.78 -7.68 -39.82
C LYS A 24 4.52 -8.29 -39.20
N LYS A 25 4.63 -9.49 -38.59
CA LYS A 25 3.65 -9.97 -37.64
C LYS A 25 3.63 -8.93 -36.50
N SER A 26 2.85 -7.90 -36.67
CA SER A 26 2.29 -7.14 -35.58
C SER A 26 1.63 -8.20 -34.70
N SER A 27 2.28 -8.59 -33.62
CA SER A 27 1.64 -9.37 -32.57
C SER A 27 0.48 -8.51 -32.11
N ALA A 28 -0.71 -8.77 -32.67
CA ALA A 28 -1.96 -8.30 -32.10
C ALA A 28 -1.97 -8.86 -30.66
N ALA A 29 -1.47 -8.06 -29.72
CA ALA A 29 -1.63 -8.35 -28.32
C ALA A 29 -3.11 -8.58 -28.12
N SER A 30 -3.46 -9.79 -27.72
CA SER A 30 -4.79 -10.24 -27.42
C SER A 30 -5.60 -9.10 -26.80
N SER A 31 -6.71 -8.75 -27.43
CA SER A 31 -7.64 -7.69 -26.98
C SER A 31 -8.43 -8.08 -25.71
N ARG A 32 -7.89 -9.05 -24.93
CA ARG A 32 -8.51 -9.50 -23.68
C ARG A 32 -8.46 -8.38 -22.65
N THR A 33 -9.62 -8.03 -22.10
CA THR A 33 -9.72 -7.11 -20.97
C THR A 33 -9.06 -7.72 -19.73
N VAL A 34 -8.07 -7.03 -19.18
CA VAL A 34 -7.42 -7.41 -17.90
C VAL A 34 -8.41 -7.18 -16.76
N LYS A 35 -8.52 -8.12 -15.82
CA LYS A 35 -9.37 -8.00 -14.64
C LYS A 35 -8.51 -7.85 -13.39
N VAL A 36 -8.74 -6.80 -12.61
CA VAL A 36 -8.04 -6.53 -11.35
C VAL A 36 -9.07 -6.37 -10.24
N GLY A 37 -9.04 -7.28 -9.28
CA GLY A 37 -9.81 -7.15 -8.04
C GLY A 37 -9.05 -6.24 -7.06
N ILE A 38 -9.73 -5.30 -6.41
CA ILE A 38 -9.14 -4.40 -5.42
C ILE A 38 -9.95 -4.48 -4.13
N LEU A 39 -9.33 -4.96 -3.06
CA LEU A 39 -9.89 -4.97 -1.71
C LEU A 39 -9.19 -3.93 -0.85
N GLN A 40 -9.92 -2.89 -0.47
CA GLN A 40 -9.48 -1.87 0.50
C GLN A 40 -10.11 -2.15 1.86
N LEU A 41 -9.32 -2.04 2.94
CA LEU A 41 -9.81 -2.30 4.29
C LEU A 41 -10.93 -1.33 4.70
N MET A 42 -10.69 -0.02 4.55
CA MET A 42 -11.63 1.03 4.94
C MET A 42 -11.28 2.36 4.27
N ASP A 43 -12.17 3.34 4.37
CA ASP A 43 -11.88 4.69 3.93
C ASP A 43 -11.04 5.42 4.98
N GLN A 44 -9.83 5.77 4.57
CA GLN A 44 -8.92 6.69 5.24
C GLN A 44 -7.91 7.22 4.22
N THR A 45 -7.33 8.38 4.51
CA THR A 45 -6.54 9.15 3.52
C THR A 45 -5.41 8.32 2.89
N ALA A 46 -4.62 7.59 3.69
CA ALA A 46 -3.47 6.83 3.18
C ALA A 46 -3.89 5.72 2.20
N LEU A 47 -4.90 4.92 2.56
CA LEU A 47 -5.36 3.80 1.72
C LEU A 47 -6.00 4.30 0.43
N THR A 48 -6.80 5.37 0.52
CA THR A 48 -7.44 6.00 -0.63
C THR A 48 -6.40 6.60 -1.59
N GLU A 49 -5.35 7.25 -1.08
CA GLU A 49 -4.27 7.78 -1.92
C GLU A 49 -3.43 6.66 -2.54
N ALA A 50 -3.17 5.55 -1.84
CA ALA A 50 -2.50 4.39 -2.41
C ALA A 50 -3.32 3.80 -3.57
N ARG A 51 -4.64 3.63 -3.41
CA ARG A 51 -5.53 3.19 -4.47
C ARG A 51 -5.51 4.13 -5.68
N LYS A 52 -5.71 5.43 -5.46
CA LYS A 52 -5.68 6.43 -6.54
C LYS A 52 -4.33 6.46 -7.28
N GLY A 53 -3.22 6.32 -6.56
CA GLY A 53 -1.89 6.21 -7.14
C GLY A 53 -1.76 4.98 -8.03
N PHE A 54 -2.24 3.84 -7.57
CA PHE A 54 -2.27 2.58 -8.29
C PHE A 54 -3.09 2.68 -9.59
N GLU A 55 -4.33 3.14 -9.50
CA GLU A 55 -5.22 3.30 -10.65
C GLU A 55 -4.65 4.27 -11.69
N SER A 56 -4.08 5.41 -11.24
CA SER A 56 -3.50 6.41 -12.13
C SER A 56 -2.27 5.89 -12.90
N GLU A 57 -1.42 5.09 -12.26
CA GLU A 57 -0.23 4.54 -12.92
C GLU A 57 -0.58 3.42 -13.90
N LEU A 58 -1.60 2.60 -13.60
CA LEU A 58 -2.15 1.63 -14.55
C LEU A 58 -2.69 2.34 -15.81
N ALA A 59 -3.48 3.40 -15.61
CA ALA A 59 -4.03 4.18 -16.72
C ALA A 59 -2.92 4.80 -17.58
N LYS A 60 -1.88 5.38 -16.94
CA LYS A 60 -0.71 5.93 -17.62
C LYS A 60 0.04 4.88 -18.44
N ALA A 61 0.09 3.64 -17.96
CA ALA A 61 0.71 2.52 -18.67
C ALA A 61 -0.18 1.94 -19.81
N GLY A 62 -1.34 2.55 -20.07
CA GLY A 62 -2.27 2.16 -21.13
C GLY A 62 -3.30 1.11 -20.70
N TYR A 63 -3.38 0.77 -19.40
CA TYR A 63 -4.46 -0.04 -18.86
C TYR A 63 -5.62 0.86 -18.43
N SER A 64 -6.47 1.24 -19.40
CA SER A 64 -7.64 2.11 -19.19
C SER A 64 -8.79 1.72 -20.14
N GLY A 65 -9.99 2.22 -19.87
CA GLY A 65 -11.20 1.98 -20.66
C GLY A 65 -11.47 0.47 -20.85
N LYS A 66 -11.65 0.03 -22.09
CA LYS A 66 -11.96 -1.38 -22.42
C LYS A 66 -10.81 -2.35 -22.20
N ARG A 67 -9.58 -1.86 -21.95
CA ARG A 67 -8.40 -2.71 -21.74
C ARG A 67 -8.27 -3.26 -20.33
N ILE A 68 -8.99 -2.69 -19.34
CA ILE A 68 -8.96 -3.12 -17.95
C ILE A 68 -10.34 -3.00 -17.31
N LYS A 69 -10.67 -3.96 -16.45
CA LYS A 69 -11.79 -3.90 -15.53
C LYS A 69 -11.23 -3.89 -14.10
N LEU A 70 -11.44 -2.80 -13.39
CA LEU A 70 -11.14 -2.69 -11.97
C LEU A 70 -12.40 -3.01 -11.18
N ASP A 71 -12.33 -4.03 -10.33
CA ASP A 71 -13.41 -4.41 -9.43
C ASP A 71 -13.03 -4.02 -8.00
N TYR A 72 -13.44 -2.82 -7.61
CA TYR A 72 -13.12 -2.23 -6.32
C TYR A 72 -14.21 -2.55 -5.28
N VAL A 73 -13.76 -3.01 -4.11
CA VAL A 73 -14.57 -3.20 -2.92
C VAL A 73 -13.89 -2.62 -1.69
N ASN A 74 -14.69 -2.12 -0.75
CA ASN A 74 -14.25 -1.54 0.49
C ASN A 74 -14.97 -2.22 1.67
N ALA A 75 -14.20 -2.82 2.56
CA ALA A 75 -14.74 -3.57 3.69
C ALA A 75 -15.24 -2.70 4.85
N GLN A 76 -15.03 -1.39 4.81
CA GLN A 76 -15.46 -0.42 5.84
C GLN A 76 -14.93 -0.74 7.25
N GLY A 77 -13.78 -1.43 7.34
CA GLY A 77 -13.19 -1.88 8.61
C GLY A 77 -13.87 -3.09 9.26
N ASP A 78 -14.88 -3.66 8.59
CA ASP A 78 -15.68 -4.75 9.12
C ASP A 78 -15.13 -6.12 8.71
N GLN A 79 -15.01 -7.05 9.67
CA GLN A 79 -14.43 -8.38 9.45
C GLN A 79 -15.33 -9.31 8.62
N ALA A 80 -16.66 -9.18 8.75
CA ALA A 80 -17.59 -9.96 7.94
C ALA A 80 -17.57 -9.49 6.49
N ASN A 81 -17.50 -8.19 6.26
CA ASN A 81 -17.30 -7.61 4.93
C ASN A 81 -15.98 -8.04 4.32
N LEU A 82 -14.87 -8.01 5.08
CA LEU A 82 -13.56 -8.51 4.61
C LEU A 82 -13.67 -9.94 4.10
N LYS A 83 -14.31 -10.83 4.88
CA LYS A 83 -14.52 -12.22 4.49
C LYS A 83 -15.37 -12.32 3.21
N THR A 84 -16.53 -11.71 3.20
CA THR A 84 -17.50 -11.79 2.09
C THR A 84 -16.90 -11.25 0.79
N MET A 85 -16.22 -10.11 0.85
CA MET A 85 -15.58 -9.47 -0.31
C MET A 85 -14.37 -10.27 -0.81
N SER A 86 -13.57 -10.84 0.10
CA SER A 86 -12.47 -11.74 -0.27
C SER A 86 -12.97 -12.99 -0.99
N ASP A 87 -14.01 -13.63 -0.45
CA ASP A 87 -14.63 -14.81 -1.07
C ASP A 87 -15.23 -14.48 -2.45
N ARG A 88 -15.78 -13.27 -2.62
CA ARG A 88 -16.28 -12.81 -3.91
C ARG A 88 -15.15 -12.64 -4.92
N LEU A 89 -14.11 -11.85 -4.58
CA LEU A 89 -12.97 -11.62 -5.47
C LEU A 89 -12.23 -12.92 -5.84
N ALA A 90 -12.22 -13.92 -4.94
CA ALA A 90 -11.66 -15.25 -5.21
C ALA A 90 -12.43 -16.01 -6.32
N ARG A 91 -13.75 -15.78 -6.42
CA ARG A 91 -14.59 -16.41 -7.47
C ARG A 91 -14.58 -15.67 -8.81
N ASP A 92 -14.24 -14.37 -8.84
CA ASP A 92 -14.38 -13.51 -10.01
C ASP A 92 -13.34 -13.75 -11.11
N LYS A 93 -12.40 -14.69 -10.89
CA LYS A 93 -11.35 -15.08 -11.83
C LYS A 93 -10.58 -13.87 -12.36
N ASN A 94 -10.09 -13.04 -11.43
CA ASN A 94 -9.24 -11.91 -11.74
C ASN A 94 -7.87 -12.38 -12.26
N ASP A 95 -7.22 -11.56 -13.07
CA ASP A 95 -5.83 -11.80 -13.50
C ASP A 95 -4.84 -11.50 -12.38
N VAL A 96 -5.22 -10.57 -11.49
CA VAL A 96 -4.48 -10.20 -10.29
C VAL A 96 -5.43 -9.58 -9.26
N ASN A 97 -5.16 -9.79 -7.98
CA ASN A 97 -5.83 -9.11 -6.90
C ASN A 97 -4.88 -8.13 -6.21
N LEU A 98 -5.36 -6.94 -5.87
CA LEU A 98 -4.69 -5.96 -5.01
C LEU A 98 -5.39 -5.90 -3.66
N ALA A 99 -4.61 -6.05 -2.59
CA ALA A 99 -5.09 -5.79 -1.23
C ALA A 99 -4.41 -4.53 -0.66
N ILE A 100 -5.19 -3.66 -0.06
CA ILE A 100 -4.75 -2.40 0.53
C ILE A 100 -4.98 -2.46 2.03
N ALA A 101 -3.93 -2.49 2.83
CA ALA A 101 -3.79 -2.71 4.27
C ALA A 101 -3.67 -4.20 4.68
N THR A 102 -3.02 -4.42 5.84
CA THR A 102 -2.67 -5.77 6.33
C THR A 102 -3.88 -6.69 6.53
N PRO A 103 -4.98 -6.27 7.19
CA PRO A 103 -6.15 -7.16 7.35
C PRO A 103 -6.79 -7.56 6.01
N ALA A 104 -6.83 -6.65 5.03
CA ALA A 104 -7.35 -6.94 3.69
C ALA A 104 -6.49 -7.98 2.96
N ALA A 105 -5.15 -7.84 3.04
CA ALA A 105 -4.23 -8.78 2.42
C ALA A 105 -4.31 -10.18 3.06
N GLN A 106 -4.43 -10.26 4.38
CA GLN A 106 -4.61 -11.54 5.08
C GLN A 106 -5.92 -12.24 4.72
N ALA A 107 -7.02 -11.48 4.67
CA ALA A 107 -8.33 -12.02 4.31
C ALA A 107 -8.33 -12.54 2.87
N LEU A 108 -7.80 -11.76 1.93
CA LEU A 108 -7.78 -12.13 0.52
C LEU A 108 -6.83 -13.30 0.24
N GLN A 109 -5.65 -13.35 0.87
CA GLN A 109 -4.72 -14.47 0.75
C GLN A 109 -5.31 -15.78 1.34
N LYS A 110 -6.11 -15.66 2.40
CA LYS A 110 -6.81 -16.82 2.98
C LYS A 110 -7.88 -17.35 2.03
N ALA A 111 -8.64 -16.47 1.36
CA ALA A 111 -9.72 -16.82 0.44
C ALA A 111 -9.21 -17.33 -0.91
N ASP A 112 -8.11 -16.78 -1.42
CA ASP A 112 -7.57 -17.11 -2.74
C ASP A 112 -6.04 -17.28 -2.70
N LYS A 113 -5.61 -18.51 -3.03
CA LYS A 113 -4.18 -18.86 -3.14
C LYS A 113 -3.73 -19.02 -4.61
N LYS A 114 -4.66 -18.93 -5.55
CA LYS A 114 -4.41 -19.19 -6.98
C LYS A 114 -4.14 -17.92 -7.76
N THR A 115 -4.98 -16.90 -7.58
CA THR A 115 -4.78 -15.60 -8.21
C THR A 115 -3.59 -14.89 -7.58
N PRO A 116 -2.66 -14.34 -8.38
CA PRO A 116 -1.58 -13.51 -7.86
C PRO A 116 -2.10 -12.38 -6.97
N LEU A 117 -1.54 -12.26 -5.77
CA LEU A 117 -1.88 -11.20 -4.82
C LEU A 117 -0.79 -10.14 -4.80
N LEU A 118 -1.12 -8.92 -5.18
CA LEU A 118 -0.31 -7.76 -4.87
C LEU A 118 -0.86 -7.07 -3.62
N PHE A 119 0.03 -6.59 -2.77
CA PHE A 119 -0.35 -5.83 -1.59
C PHE A 119 0.35 -4.48 -1.54
N THR A 120 -0.28 -3.51 -0.89
CA THR A 120 0.28 -2.17 -0.61
C THR A 120 -0.19 -1.67 0.74
N ALA A 121 0.55 -0.73 1.32
CA ALA A 121 0.29 -0.23 2.68
C ALA A 121 0.31 -1.36 3.72
N ILE A 122 1.35 -2.18 3.66
CA ILE A 122 1.61 -3.30 4.58
C ILE A 122 2.87 -3.01 5.39
N THR A 123 2.75 -2.97 6.70
CA THR A 123 3.89 -2.69 7.58
C THR A 123 4.95 -3.78 7.51
N ASP A 124 4.59 -5.02 7.82
CA ASP A 124 5.53 -6.16 7.76
C ASP A 124 4.86 -7.41 7.17
N PRO A 125 5.11 -7.69 5.88
CA PRO A 125 4.52 -8.85 5.21
C PRO A 125 4.91 -10.20 5.81
N LYS A 126 6.07 -10.30 6.47
CA LYS A 126 6.52 -11.55 7.11
C LYS A 126 5.71 -11.82 8.39
N SER A 127 5.64 -10.87 9.30
CA SER A 127 4.85 -11.03 10.53
C SER A 127 3.35 -11.17 10.25
N ALA A 128 2.87 -10.55 9.16
CA ALA A 128 1.51 -10.71 8.67
C ALA A 128 1.24 -12.09 8.05
N GLY A 129 2.27 -12.92 7.83
CA GLY A 129 2.15 -14.24 7.25
C GLY A 129 1.92 -14.25 5.73
N LEU A 130 2.06 -13.10 5.06
CA LEU A 130 1.82 -12.95 3.62
C LEU A 130 2.94 -13.57 2.78
N VAL A 131 4.17 -13.52 3.26
CA VAL A 131 5.36 -14.13 2.66
C VAL A 131 6.26 -14.67 3.75
N THR A 132 7.14 -15.66 3.46
CA THR A 132 8.21 -16.06 4.37
C THR A 132 9.54 -15.42 3.98
N ASN A 133 9.71 -15.08 2.69
CA ASN A 133 10.90 -14.45 2.16
C ASN A 133 10.54 -13.20 1.36
N LEU A 134 11.16 -12.06 1.70
CA LEU A 134 10.90 -10.78 1.03
C LEU A 134 11.56 -10.70 -0.35
N GLU A 135 12.73 -11.30 -0.51
CA GLU A 135 13.51 -11.28 -1.77
C GLU A 135 12.95 -12.25 -2.80
N LYS A 136 12.42 -13.40 -2.34
CA LYS A 136 11.83 -14.44 -3.18
C LYS A 136 10.49 -14.86 -2.60
N PRO A 137 9.42 -14.09 -2.86
CA PRO A 137 8.10 -14.39 -2.32
C PRO A 137 7.61 -15.80 -2.68
N ASP A 138 7.09 -16.52 -1.71
CA ASP A 138 6.81 -17.95 -1.77
C ASP A 138 5.31 -18.31 -1.67
N LYS A 139 4.45 -17.33 -1.36
CA LYS A 139 3.01 -17.59 -1.13
C LYS A 139 2.11 -16.98 -2.21
N ASN A 140 2.58 -16.91 -3.46
CA ASN A 140 1.88 -16.26 -4.58
C ASN A 140 1.43 -14.81 -4.26
N ALA A 141 2.17 -14.15 -3.38
CA ALA A 141 1.90 -12.79 -2.94
C ALA A 141 3.20 -11.97 -2.92
N THR A 142 3.14 -10.73 -3.36
CA THR A 142 4.23 -9.75 -3.28
C THR A 142 3.64 -8.34 -3.25
N GLY A 143 4.45 -7.31 -3.12
CA GLY A 143 3.95 -5.93 -3.12
C GLY A 143 4.94 -4.94 -2.55
N VAL A 144 4.40 -3.84 -2.02
CA VAL A 144 5.20 -2.74 -1.47
C VAL A 144 4.83 -2.52 0.00
N THR A 145 5.84 -2.49 0.88
CA THR A 145 5.62 -2.15 2.30
C THR A 145 5.52 -0.64 2.48
N ASP A 146 4.88 -0.22 3.57
CA ASP A 146 4.88 1.19 3.99
C ASP A 146 5.78 1.42 5.23
N LEU A 147 6.54 0.40 5.64
CA LEU A 147 7.33 0.45 6.85
C LEU A 147 8.45 1.49 6.75
N VAL A 148 8.33 2.53 7.57
CA VAL A 148 9.43 3.37 8.00
C VAL A 148 9.94 2.81 9.34
N ALA A 149 11.25 2.83 9.56
CA ALA A 149 11.82 2.31 10.80
C ALA A 149 11.21 2.99 12.03
N VAL A 150 10.51 2.24 12.87
CA VAL A 150 9.83 2.77 14.06
C VAL A 150 10.83 3.47 14.99
N ALA A 151 12.05 2.95 15.08
CA ALA A 151 13.11 3.57 15.87
C ALA A 151 13.43 5.01 15.40
N ASP A 152 13.39 5.27 14.09
CA ASP A 152 13.64 6.60 13.53
C ASP A 152 12.52 7.58 13.88
N GLN A 153 11.28 7.10 13.91
CA GLN A 153 10.11 7.91 14.31
C GLN A 153 10.14 8.24 15.81
N ILE A 154 10.51 7.28 16.66
CA ILE A 154 10.68 7.51 18.10
C ILE A 154 11.89 8.42 18.38
N ASN A 155 12.97 8.27 17.61
CA ASN A 155 14.13 9.19 17.69
C ASN A 155 13.72 10.61 17.30
N LEU A 156 12.95 10.76 16.21
CA LEU A 156 12.42 12.06 15.79
C LEU A 156 11.57 12.69 16.89
N LEU A 157 10.66 11.91 17.52
CA LEU A 157 9.85 12.36 18.66
C LEU A 157 10.73 12.90 19.77
N HIS A 158 11.71 12.10 20.22
CA HIS A 158 12.61 12.46 21.34
C HIS A 158 13.48 13.67 21.03
N GLN A 159 14.00 13.77 19.79
CA GLN A 159 14.83 14.92 19.35
C GLN A 159 14.00 16.18 19.20
N THR A 160 12.78 16.08 18.68
CA THR A 160 11.91 17.23 18.45
C THR A 160 11.32 17.76 19.74
N PHE A 161 11.01 16.87 20.69
CA PHE A 161 10.35 17.18 21.97
C PHE A 161 11.17 16.62 23.15
N PRO A 162 12.34 17.17 23.45
CA PRO A 162 13.26 16.58 24.46
C PRO A 162 12.73 16.64 25.88
N GLN A 163 11.71 17.45 26.14
CA GLN A 163 11.05 17.54 27.44
C GLN A 163 10.03 16.43 27.66
N ALA A 164 9.58 15.75 26.60
CA ALA A 164 8.65 14.63 26.71
C ALA A 164 9.34 13.41 27.35
N LYS A 165 8.87 12.99 28.54
CA LYS A 165 9.42 11.88 29.33
C LYS A 165 8.47 10.67 29.39
N THR A 166 7.17 10.90 29.21
CA THR A 166 6.15 9.87 29.20
C THR A 166 5.40 9.91 27.86
N ILE A 167 5.48 8.84 27.07
CA ILE A 167 4.90 8.78 25.73
C ILE A 167 3.63 7.93 25.74
N GLY A 168 2.54 8.49 25.27
CA GLY A 168 1.29 7.78 25.04
C GLY A 168 1.36 6.95 23.77
N LEU A 169 1.06 5.66 23.86
CA LEU A 169 0.96 4.74 22.73
C LEU A 169 -0.52 4.38 22.56
N MET A 170 -1.12 4.76 21.46
CA MET A 170 -2.54 4.46 21.18
C MET A 170 -2.68 3.71 19.86
N TYR A 171 -3.43 2.60 19.85
CA TYR A 171 -3.58 1.74 18.69
C TYR A 171 -4.75 0.77 18.81
N ASN A 172 -5.12 0.14 17.69
CA ASN A 172 -6.06 -0.98 17.66
C ASN A 172 -5.28 -2.30 17.83
N ALA A 173 -5.53 -2.99 18.94
CA ALA A 173 -4.88 -4.26 19.27
C ALA A 173 -5.28 -5.42 18.33
N SER A 174 -6.35 -5.27 17.54
CA SER A 174 -6.78 -6.26 16.57
C SER A 174 -6.03 -6.12 15.21
N GLU A 175 -5.22 -5.08 15.03
CA GLU A 175 -4.43 -4.87 13.82
C GLU A 175 -2.98 -5.38 14.00
N PRO A 176 -2.56 -6.46 13.29
CA PRO A 176 -1.21 -7.01 13.43
C PRO A 176 -0.09 -6.02 13.08
N ASN A 177 -0.31 -5.13 12.09
CA ASN A 177 0.60 -4.03 11.75
C ASN A 177 0.85 -3.09 12.92
N SER A 178 -0.21 -2.75 13.66
CA SER A 178 -0.13 -1.85 14.83
C SER A 178 0.58 -2.52 15.99
N VAL A 179 0.25 -3.77 16.29
CA VAL A 179 0.93 -4.59 17.34
C VAL A 179 2.43 -4.69 17.04
N TYR A 180 2.80 -4.95 15.78
CA TYR A 180 4.21 -4.99 15.36
C TYR A 180 4.93 -3.67 15.67
N GLN A 181 4.37 -2.54 15.23
CA GLN A 181 4.99 -1.24 15.42
C GLN A 181 5.06 -0.83 16.90
N ILE A 182 4.02 -1.08 17.68
CA ILE A 182 3.99 -0.80 19.13
C ILE A 182 5.05 -1.62 19.87
N LYS A 183 5.27 -2.89 19.51
CA LYS A 183 6.36 -3.70 20.06
C LYS A 183 7.72 -3.02 19.85
N HIS A 184 7.99 -2.53 18.65
CA HIS A 184 9.24 -1.85 18.33
C HIS A 184 9.35 -0.47 18.98
N ALA A 185 8.24 0.29 19.06
CA ALA A 185 8.19 1.57 19.76
C ALA A 185 8.54 1.41 21.24
N LYS A 186 7.92 0.44 21.93
CA LYS A 186 8.23 0.11 23.34
C LYS A 186 9.69 -0.22 23.56
N ALA A 187 10.28 -1.03 22.68
CA ALA A 187 11.69 -1.39 22.76
C ALA A 187 12.58 -0.14 22.62
N ARG A 188 12.27 0.75 21.67
CA ARG A 188 13.06 1.97 21.45
C ARG A 188 12.89 2.98 22.59
N LEU A 189 11.68 3.19 23.10
CA LEU A 189 11.42 4.05 24.25
C LEU A 189 12.22 3.59 25.48
N LYS A 190 12.23 2.27 25.75
CA LYS A 190 13.04 1.69 26.84
C LYS A 190 14.54 1.98 26.69
N GLN A 191 15.09 1.86 25.45
CA GLN A 191 16.51 2.19 25.18
C GLN A 191 16.83 3.67 25.42
N LEU A 192 15.85 4.55 25.23
CA LEU A 192 15.99 5.99 25.47
C LEU A 192 15.69 6.40 26.92
N GLY A 193 15.37 5.47 27.81
CA GLY A 193 14.98 5.75 29.20
C GLY A 193 13.64 6.49 29.32
N LEU A 194 12.77 6.40 28.31
CA LEU A 194 11.47 7.05 28.29
C LEU A 194 10.39 6.11 28.82
N ARG A 195 9.46 6.66 29.61
CA ARG A 195 8.27 5.95 30.07
C ARG A 195 7.21 5.95 28.98
N TYR A 196 6.25 5.02 29.08
CA TYR A 196 5.10 5.01 28.19
C TYR A 196 3.82 4.55 28.91
N GLN A 197 2.69 5.02 28.41
CA GLN A 197 1.37 4.53 28.76
C GLN A 197 0.64 4.04 27.51
N ILE A 198 -0.28 3.10 27.66
CA ILE A 198 -0.98 2.48 26.53
C ILE A 198 -2.48 2.66 26.70
N ARG A 199 -3.16 2.99 25.61
CA ARG A 199 -4.61 2.83 25.45
C ARG A 199 -4.89 2.20 24.08
N THR A 200 -5.91 1.37 24.03
CA THR A 200 -6.38 0.76 22.78
C THR A 200 -7.77 1.26 22.46
N ALA A 201 -8.06 1.37 21.15
CA ALA A 201 -9.41 1.63 20.66
C ALA A 201 -9.67 0.68 19.49
N ALA A 202 -10.75 -0.08 19.56
CA ALA A 202 -11.09 -1.06 18.53
C ALA A 202 -11.84 -0.44 17.35
N THR A 203 -12.58 0.64 17.61
CA THR A 203 -13.36 1.38 16.60
C THR A 203 -13.07 2.88 16.69
N THR A 204 -13.43 3.63 15.65
CA THR A 204 -13.30 5.10 15.63
C THR A 204 -14.12 5.78 16.71
N ASN A 205 -15.21 5.16 17.18
CA ASN A 205 -16.07 5.69 18.24
C ASN A 205 -15.36 5.70 19.62
N ASP A 206 -14.44 4.76 19.84
CA ASP A 206 -13.72 4.61 21.11
C ASP A 206 -12.52 5.58 21.21
N VAL A 207 -12.07 6.14 20.07
CA VAL A 207 -10.81 6.90 19.97
C VAL A 207 -10.84 8.17 20.80
N GLN A 208 -11.96 8.92 20.82
CA GLN A 208 -12.02 10.16 21.58
C GLN A 208 -11.77 9.92 23.06
N GLN A 209 -12.49 8.96 23.67
CA GLN A 209 -12.33 8.64 25.09
C GLN A 209 -10.93 8.12 25.43
N ALA A 210 -10.37 7.28 24.56
CA ALA A 210 -9.00 6.74 24.73
C ALA A 210 -7.95 7.87 24.66
N ALA A 211 -8.08 8.77 23.69
CA ALA A 211 -7.19 9.92 23.51
C ALA A 211 -7.27 10.89 24.69
N GLU A 212 -8.49 11.27 25.13
CA GLU A 212 -8.72 12.14 26.30
C GLU A 212 -8.14 11.55 27.60
N SER A 213 -8.34 10.24 27.82
CA SER A 213 -7.76 9.54 28.96
C SER A 213 -6.24 9.58 28.94
N LEU A 214 -5.65 9.32 27.77
CA LEU A 214 -4.19 9.23 27.61
C LEU A 214 -3.52 10.60 27.70
N ALA A 215 -4.11 11.62 27.09
CA ALA A 215 -3.54 12.97 27.00
C ALA A 215 -3.36 13.68 28.36
N LYS A 216 -4.07 13.22 29.42
CA LYS A 216 -3.92 13.76 30.77
C LYS A 216 -2.62 13.35 31.47
N ASP A 217 -2.07 12.21 31.10
CA ASP A 217 -1.00 11.52 31.81
C ASP A 217 0.32 11.43 31.02
N VAL A 218 0.37 12.00 29.80
CA VAL A 218 1.53 11.87 28.90
C VAL A 218 1.98 13.21 28.33
N ASP A 219 3.23 13.26 27.91
CA ASP A 219 3.84 14.47 27.36
C ASP A 219 3.77 14.55 25.83
N ALA A 220 3.58 13.41 25.18
CA ALA A 220 3.45 13.27 23.72
C ALA A 220 2.73 11.98 23.36
N LEU A 221 2.14 11.92 22.16
CA LEU A 221 1.53 10.72 21.61
C LEU A 221 2.37 10.17 20.45
N TYR A 222 2.55 8.85 20.42
CA TYR A 222 2.97 8.09 19.24
C TYR A 222 1.85 7.19 18.78
N LEU A 223 1.53 7.24 17.49
CA LEU A 223 0.50 6.42 16.84
C LEU A 223 1.17 5.59 15.74
N PRO A 224 1.00 4.26 15.72
CA PRO A 224 1.49 3.45 14.60
C PRO A 224 0.71 3.77 13.31
N ALA A 225 1.08 3.14 12.20
CA ALA A 225 0.29 3.13 10.96
C ALA A 225 -0.95 2.24 11.16
N ASP A 226 -1.86 2.72 11.98
CA ASP A 226 -3.09 2.09 12.44
C ASP A 226 -4.27 2.66 11.67
N ASN A 227 -5.12 1.79 11.14
CA ASN A 227 -6.20 2.25 10.26
C ASN A 227 -7.33 2.95 11.04
N VAL A 228 -7.63 2.49 12.25
CA VAL A 228 -8.63 3.13 13.12
C VAL A 228 -8.13 4.49 13.60
N MET A 229 -6.87 4.59 14.03
CA MET A 229 -6.26 5.86 14.44
C MET A 229 -6.19 6.84 13.26
N ALA A 230 -5.83 6.36 12.06
CA ALA A 230 -5.77 7.19 10.86
C ALA A 230 -7.15 7.74 10.47
N ALA A 231 -8.19 6.93 10.52
CA ALA A 231 -9.57 7.36 10.25
C ALA A 231 -10.09 8.38 11.27
N ALA A 232 -9.65 8.26 12.54
CA ALA A 232 -10.04 9.15 13.63
C ALA A 232 -9.03 10.28 13.90
N MET A 233 -8.05 10.48 13.03
CA MET A 233 -6.96 11.45 13.26
C MET A 233 -7.44 12.88 13.51
N PRO A 234 -8.51 13.40 12.85
CA PRO A 234 -9.05 14.72 13.18
C PRO A 234 -9.52 14.84 14.65
N THR A 235 -10.11 13.79 15.20
CA THR A 235 -10.52 13.71 16.61
C THR A 235 -9.30 13.70 17.55
N ILE A 236 -8.29 12.87 17.24
CA ILE A 236 -7.04 12.83 18.02
C ILE A 236 -6.34 14.18 17.99
N GLY A 237 -6.27 14.82 16.83
CA GLY A 237 -5.68 16.14 16.68
C GLY A 237 -6.42 17.24 17.46
N LYS A 238 -7.75 17.14 17.59
CA LYS A 238 -8.54 18.04 18.43
C LYS A 238 -8.19 17.87 19.91
N VAL A 239 -8.12 16.62 20.40
CA VAL A 239 -7.72 16.33 21.79
C VAL A 239 -6.28 16.81 22.05
N ALA A 240 -5.34 16.49 21.17
CA ALA A 240 -3.95 16.90 21.30
C ALA A 240 -3.79 18.44 21.35
N ARG A 241 -4.58 19.20 20.56
CA ARG A 241 -4.61 20.65 20.63
C ARG A 241 -5.13 21.16 21.97
N ALA A 242 -6.21 20.57 22.48
CA ALA A 242 -6.78 20.96 23.78
C ALA A 242 -5.79 20.75 24.93
N HIS A 243 -5.01 19.67 24.88
CA HIS A 243 -3.98 19.35 25.87
C HIS A 243 -2.61 19.95 25.55
N GLN A 244 -2.43 20.57 24.38
CA GLN A 244 -1.20 21.19 23.89
C GLN A 244 0.01 20.22 23.86
N ILE A 245 -0.22 18.95 23.53
CA ILE A 245 0.79 17.90 23.41
C ILE A 245 1.04 17.53 21.95
N PRO A 246 2.27 17.15 21.58
CA PRO A 246 2.58 16.70 20.23
C PRO A 246 2.04 15.30 19.96
N VAL A 247 1.70 15.07 18.68
CA VAL A 247 1.36 13.75 18.15
C VAL A 247 2.32 13.41 17.03
N VAL A 248 3.07 12.33 17.19
CA VAL A 248 3.98 11.79 16.16
C VAL A 248 3.40 10.51 15.61
N PRO A 249 2.65 10.55 14.49
CA PRO A 249 2.08 9.36 13.89
C PRO A 249 3.08 8.72 12.92
N ALA A 250 2.93 7.41 12.66
CA ALA A 250 3.79 6.71 11.71
C ALA A 250 3.51 7.08 10.24
N ALA A 251 2.27 7.44 9.89
CA ALA A 251 1.90 7.77 8.52
C ALA A 251 1.89 9.30 8.26
N SER A 252 2.45 9.73 7.13
CA SER A 252 2.51 11.15 6.75
C SER A 252 1.15 11.81 6.55
N THR A 253 0.15 11.05 6.11
CA THR A 253 -1.23 11.52 5.96
C THR A 253 -1.84 11.95 7.30
N MET A 254 -1.55 11.19 8.37
CA MET A 254 -2.03 11.51 9.71
C MET A 254 -1.48 12.83 10.25
N VAL A 255 -0.28 13.28 9.80
CA VAL A 255 0.25 14.60 10.15
C VAL A 255 -0.64 15.70 9.57
N LYS A 256 -1.07 15.56 8.33
CA LYS A 256 -1.97 16.53 7.67
C LYS A 256 -3.35 16.56 8.35
N ASP A 257 -3.81 15.42 8.83
CA ASP A 257 -5.13 15.23 9.40
C ASP A 257 -5.19 15.57 10.92
N GLY A 258 -4.07 16.00 11.53
CA GLY A 258 -4.06 16.44 12.94
C GLY A 258 -2.81 16.06 13.76
N GLY A 259 -1.87 15.33 13.19
CA GLY A 259 -0.58 15.05 13.82
C GLY A 259 0.38 16.24 13.75
N THR A 260 1.53 16.12 14.38
CA THR A 260 2.50 17.22 14.51
C THR A 260 3.65 17.10 13.53
N ILE A 261 4.36 15.98 13.56
CA ILE A 261 5.53 15.71 12.72
C ILE A 261 5.74 14.21 12.58
N THR A 262 6.29 13.76 11.46
CA THR A 262 6.76 12.39 11.27
C THR A 262 7.83 12.26 10.21
N LYS A 263 8.59 11.15 10.24
CA LYS A 263 9.23 10.57 9.06
C LYS A 263 8.23 9.60 8.42
N GLY A 264 7.79 9.88 7.22
CA GLY A 264 6.75 9.11 6.55
C GLY A 264 6.95 9.05 5.03
N ILE A 265 6.00 8.46 4.36
CA ILE A 265 6.02 8.22 2.91
C ILE A 265 4.83 8.88 2.21
N ASN A 266 4.94 9.04 0.90
CA ASN A 266 3.82 9.44 0.06
C ASN A 266 3.03 8.19 -0.37
N TYR A 267 1.81 8.02 0.14
CA TYR A 267 0.99 6.84 -0.16
C TYR A 267 0.51 6.79 -1.62
N ARG A 268 0.35 7.92 -2.29
CA ARG A 268 0.03 7.94 -3.72
C ARG A 268 1.19 7.38 -4.56
N ASP A 269 2.42 7.72 -4.20
CA ASP A 269 3.61 7.17 -4.86
C ASP A 269 3.83 5.69 -4.52
N LEU A 270 3.47 5.26 -3.30
CA LEU A 270 3.43 3.85 -2.93
C LEU A 270 2.49 3.05 -3.83
N GLY A 271 1.29 3.58 -4.07
CA GLY A 271 0.33 2.98 -4.99
C GLY A 271 0.84 2.90 -6.43
N LYS A 272 1.49 3.96 -6.93
CA LYS A 272 2.15 3.94 -8.25
C LYS A 272 3.24 2.88 -8.33
N GLN A 273 4.06 2.73 -7.26
CA GLN A 273 5.09 1.71 -7.18
C GLN A 273 4.48 0.31 -7.26
N THR A 274 3.38 0.07 -6.54
CA THR A 274 2.65 -1.21 -6.58
C THR A 274 2.08 -1.48 -7.99
N ALA A 275 1.54 -0.47 -8.68
CA ALA A 275 1.05 -0.62 -10.04
C ALA A 275 2.15 -1.06 -11.02
N LYS A 276 3.38 -0.54 -10.87
CA LYS A 276 4.52 -0.96 -11.70
C LYS A 276 4.82 -2.45 -11.52
N MET A 277 4.67 -2.99 -10.30
CA MET A 277 4.80 -4.43 -10.05
C MET A 277 3.69 -5.23 -10.74
N VAL A 278 2.43 -4.77 -10.65
CA VAL A 278 1.29 -5.37 -11.37
C VAL A 278 1.54 -5.39 -12.87
N ILE A 279 2.04 -4.30 -13.45
CA ILE A 279 2.35 -4.22 -14.88
C ILE A 279 3.40 -5.26 -15.29
N LYS A 280 4.45 -5.46 -14.48
CA LYS A 280 5.45 -6.53 -14.72
C LYS A 280 4.80 -7.92 -14.71
N LEU A 281 3.90 -8.17 -13.76
CA LEU A 281 3.15 -9.42 -13.65
C LEU A 281 2.24 -9.65 -14.86
N LEU A 282 1.47 -8.64 -15.29
CA LEU A 282 0.62 -8.71 -16.47
C LEU A 282 1.41 -8.92 -17.78
N LYS A 283 2.70 -8.57 -17.78
CA LYS A 283 3.64 -8.85 -18.88
C LYS A 283 4.32 -10.23 -18.75
N GLY A 284 3.88 -11.07 -17.81
CA GLY A 284 4.35 -12.45 -17.66
C GLY A 284 5.48 -12.68 -16.64
N THR A 285 5.85 -11.66 -15.85
CA THR A 285 6.79 -11.86 -14.75
C THR A 285 6.12 -12.65 -13.62
N ALA A 286 6.69 -13.77 -13.22
CA ALA A 286 6.13 -14.57 -12.12
C ALA A 286 6.27 -13.85 -10.77
N VAL A 287 5.29 -14.01 -9.84
CA VAL A 287 5.29 -13.40 -8.50
C VAL A 287 6.61 -13.65 -7.76
N LYS A 288 7.12 -14.89 -7.78
CA LYS A 288 8.37 -15.27 -7.11
C LYS A 288 9.63 -14.54 -7.61
N LYS A 289 9.56 -13.85 -8.75
CA LYS A 289 10.64 -13.02 -9.31
C LYS A 289 10.50 -11.54 -8.96
N LEU A 290 9.43 -11.16 -8.25
CA LEU A 290 9.16 -9.80 -7.81
C LEU A 290 9.38 -9.74 -6.30
N SER A 291 10.56 -9.32 -5.85
CA SER A 291 10.85 -9.08 -4.43
C SER A 291 9.80 -8.13 -3.83
N VAL A 292 9.54 -8.26 -2.55
CA VAL A 292 8.76 -7.25 -1.82
C VAL A 292 9.58 -5.95 -1.79
N GLU A 293 9.01 -4.88 -2.28
CA GLU A 293 9.70 -3.59 -2.37
C GLU A 293 9.46 -2.74 -1.11
N LYS A 294 10.44 -1.91 -0.77
CA LYS A 294 10.33 -0.85 0.24
C LYS A 294 9.86 0.44 -0.41
N PRO A 295 9.33 1.41 0.37
CA PRO A 295 9.01 2.73 -0.16
C PRO A 295 10.24 3.37 -0.81
N ALA A 296 10.05 3.97 -1.98
CA ALA A 296 11.15 4.59 -2.73
C ALA A 296 11.73 5.84 -2.04
N LYS A 297 10.91 6.53 -1.22
CA LYS A 297 11.29 7.78 -0.55
C LYS A 297 10.64 7.90 0.81
N VAL A 298 11.41 8.35 1.79
CA VAL A 298 10.95 8.75 3.13
C VAL A 298 11.25 10.23 3.32
N GLU A 299 10.28 10.98 3.84
CA GLU A 299 10.37 12.42 4.03
C GLU A 299 9.96 12.82 5.45
N THR A 300 10.51 13.92 5.95
CA THR A 300 9.98 14.54 7.16
C THR A 300 8.79 15.41 6.77
N VAL A 301 7.63 15.12 7.36
CA VAL A 301 6.40 15.88 7.16
C VAL A 301 6.01 16.52 8.49
N LYS A 302 5.67 17.80 8.47
CA LYS A 302 5.29 18.58 9.65
C LYS A 302 4.01 19.37 9.42
N ASN A 303 3.31 19.66 10.52
CA ASN A 303 2.12 20.48 10.55
C ASN A 303 2.40 21.72 11.39
N GLU A 304 2.64 22.85 10.73
CA GLU A 304 3.02 24.11 11.38
C GLU A 304 1.96 24.62 12.37
N ALA A 305 0.67 24.41 12.07
CA ALA A 305 -0.40 24.82 12.97
C ALA A 305 -0.40 24.03 14.27
N MET A 306 -0.12 22.71 14.18
CA MET A 306 0.00 21.85 15.36
C MET A 306 1.28 22.19 16.15
N LEU A 307 2.41 22.43 15.48
CA LEU A 307 3.67 22.82 16.14
C LEU A 307 3.53 24.10 16.96
N LYS A 308 2.83 25.11 16.43
CA LYS A 308 2.59 26.40 17.13
C LYS A 308 1.75 26.27 18.40
N ASN A 309 0.99 25.19 18.53
CA ASN A 309 0.06 24.97 19.67
C ASN A 309 0.70 24.20 20.84
N ILE A 310 1.97 23.78 20.71
CA ILE A 310 2.63 22.92 21.70
C ILE A 310 3.25 23.77 22.81
N LYS A 311 3.04 23.37 24.07
CA LYS A 311 3.65 24.05 25.24
C LYS A 311 5.15 23.83 25.38
N GLN A 312 5.65 22.70 24.87
CA GLN A 312 7.03 22.30 25.00
C GLN A 312 7.93 23.03 23.98
N THR A 313 9.21 23.13 24.30
CA THR A 313 10.23 23.58 23.33
C THR A 313 10.31 22.59 22.17
N VAL A 314 10.25 23.11 20.95
CA VAL A 314 10.28 22.34 19.71
C VAL A 314 11.66 22.47 19.05
N HIS A 315 12.36 21.35 18.86
CA HIS A 315 13.65 21.29 18.16
C HIS A 315 13.41 20.58 16.81
N LEU A 316 13.24 21.35 15.75
CA LEU A 316 13.07 20.76 14.42
C LEU A 316 14.39 20.19 13.90
N PRO A 317 14.41 18.98 13.32
CA PRO A 317 15.59 18.47 12.64
C PRO A 317 15.95 19.37 11.45
N LYS A 318 17.25 19.53 11.22
CA LYS A 318 17.80 20.26 10.07
C LYS A 318 17.52 19.53 8.75
#